data_3b38170a416ad0745529faac918bd3d1
#
_entry.id   3b38170a416ad0745529faac918bd3d1
#
_cell.length_a   1.000
_cell.length_b   1.000
_cell.length_c   1.000
_cell.angle_alpha   90.00
_cell.angle_beta   90.00
_cell.angle_gamma   90.00
#
_symmetry.space_group_name_H-M   'P 1'
#
loop_
_entity.id
_entity.type
_entity.pdbx_description
1 polymer ?
#
loop_
_entity_poly.entity_id
_entity_poly.type
_entity_poly.pdbx_seq_one_letter_code
_entity_poly.pdbx_strand_id
1 'polypeptide(L)'
;MIKLAEPTTLLTTKVVICRCYLPVSWLLFFGTLIVYLVTRTHLNTFDAVAYANQIGLASETGKLRPLFHPHHLLFNALGFAVWRLARLLGYGGGPLIVSQTLNAVLGAWGVGLFYALLRRLQPAGPAPLVLALGLAGSFGWWICATDGRVNMPSSVLMLAAFGVLVGRQTRLTLRQAALVGVLAGLAVLFHESAGLFGFVGAAGIFVTVSGRRRAVLLAIYGMAWLGIVTTAYGVVGIFALHLHSPTAFKHWMNAYAERGWWWDFHIIHNLRLDLFGLRHAVFAEPLGRAALAETPLHPLGTAALSLLWLCYGLALVSLTAAAYAILRSLPRLHRSAEWPVAVTCLVWIMLYGAFFTVWCPGAFVFWVPVLVPLGTLLLLARPPIRLLGIWVGVFVLLNFFAGILPYLRPIVGISQRVAFDIKAHTPPRSVVVVSGVGEDAQCEVDVPYFAHRPIFSLHGLLAHTDALPAAQDALGKSLRGAFGAGRQVYVLDEIWSRRDQVAGLTRQSPGVSSANLRALFGSYRLVPAWTGPRGTVWRVFSLTNPGRSSGTVRRMKGDAERNTSAKRNASAKRPIG
;
A
#
# COMPACT_ATOMS: atom_id res chain seq x y z
N MET A 1 11.94 61.25 -18.03
CA MET A 1 13.14 60.64 -17.40
C MET A 1 12.70 59.54 -16.44
N ILE A 2 12.68 58.31 -16.90
CA ILE A 2 12.37 57.13 -16.07
C ILE A 2 13.71 56.51 -15.66
N LYS A 3 14.06 56.59 -14.39
CA LYS A 3 15.23 55.93 -13.82
C LYS A 3 15.01 54.41 -13.87
N LEU A 4 15.76 53.74 -14.70
CA LEU A 4 15.90 52.29 -14.71
C LEU A 4 16.57 51.86 -13.39
N ALA A 5 15.84 51.13 -12.57
CA ALA A 5 16.35 50.51 -11.37
C ALA A 5 17.34 49.39 -11.73
N GLU A 6 18.50 49.43 -11.13
CA GLU A 6 19.64 48.53 -11.38
C GLU A 6 19.30 47.02 -11.17
N PRO A 7 19.75 46.13 -12.05
CA PRO A 7 19.43 44.70 -11.99
C PRO A 7 20.18 43.90 -10.89
N THR A 8 21.00 44.56 -10.08
CA THR A 8 21.85 43.90 -9.08
C THR A 8 21.16 43.48 -7.78
N THR A 9 20.03 44.08 -7.41
CA THR A 9 19.31 43.78 -6.16
C THR A 9 18.49 42.49 -6.23
N LEU A 10 18.09 42.05 -7.40
CA LEU A 10 17.27 40.82 -7.59
C LEU A 10 18.04 39.50 -7.45
N LEU A 11 19.33 39.50 -7.75
CA LEU A 11 20.17 38.30 -7.67
C LEU A 11 20.58 37.97 -6.22
N THR A 12 20.86 38.99 -5.40
CA THR A 12 21.23 38.81 -3.99
C THR A 12 20.06 38.35 -3.14
N THR A 13 18.87 38.85 -3.39
CA THR A 13 17.64 38.42 -2.65
C THR A 13 17.27 36.97 -2.99
N LYS A 14 17.48 36.52 -4.25
CA LYS A 14 17.22 35.13 -4.64
C LYS A 14 18.19 34.12 -4.04
N VAL A 15 19.45 34.48 -3.88
CA VAL A 15 20.49 33.60 -3.27
C VAL A 15 20.30 33.46 -1.78
N VAL A 16 19.92 34.52 -1.07
CA VAL A 16 19.61 34.49 0.37
C VAL A 16 18.35 33.67 0.64
N ILE A 17 17.31 33.82 -0.19
CA ILE A 17 16.08 33.01 -0.09
C ILE A 17 16.38 31.51 -0.25
N CYS A 18 17.17 31.09 -1.26
CA CYS A 18 17.56 29.69 -1.42
C CYS A 18 18.34 29.12 -0.21
N ARG A 19 19.23 29.90 0.41
CA ARG A 19 20.00 29.42 1.57
C ARG A 19 19.18 29.20 2.83
N CYS A 20 18.07 29.95 3.01
CA CYS A 20 17.19 29.77 4.18
C CYS A 20 16.24 28.57 4.05
N TYR A 21 15.93 28.08 2.85
CA TYR A 21 14.96 26.98 2.66
C TYR A 21 15.59 25.59 2.72
N LEU A 22 16.82 25.45 2.28
CA LEU A 22 17.50 24.16 2.37
C LEU A 22 17.51 23.59 3.81
N PRO A 23 17.87 24.37 4.85
CA PRO A 23 17.84 23.86 6.22
C PRO A 23 16.46 23.35 6.67
N VAL A 24 15.39 24.10 6.37
CA VAL A 24 14.03 23.69 6.79
C VAL A 24 13.55 22.44 6.04
N SER A 25 13.80 22.33 4.74
CA SER A 25 13.47 21.12 3.99
C SER A 25 14.21 19.88 4.52
N TRP A 26 15.48 20.03 4.91
CA TRP A 26 16.26 18.95 5.53
C TRP A 26 15.79 18.63 6.95
N LEU A 27 15.45 19.64 7.75
CA LEU A 27 14.85 19.42 9.08
C LEU A 27 13.53 18.66 8.99
N LEU A 28 12.68 19.02 8.02
CA LEU A 28 11.46 18.28 7.74
C LEU A 28 11.75 16.84 7.29
N PHE A 29 12.70 16.65 6.38
CA PHE A 29 13.10 15.31 5.95
C PHE A 29 13.56 14.45 7.12
N PHE A 30 14.55 14.89 7.90
CA PHE A 30 15.09 14.09 9.00
C PHE A 30 14.07 13.91 10.13
N GLY A 31 13.32 14.95 10.48
CA GLY A 31 12.29 14.88 11.52
C GLY A 31 11.17 13.91 11.16
N THR A 32 10.64 13.98 9.94
CA THR A 32 9.61 13.05 9.49
C THR A 32 10.15 11.63 9.27
N LEU A 33 11.39 11.49 8.80
CA LEU A 33 12.05 10.18 8.70
C LEU A 33 12.14 9.48 10.06
N ILE A 34 12.58 10.17 11.10
CA ILE A 34 12.63 9.63 12.46
C ILE A 34 11.22 9.21 12.90
N VAL A 35 10.21 10.09 12.71
CA VAL A 35 8.82 9.76 13.06
C VAL A 35 8.36 8.50 12.33
N TYR A 36 8.56 8.40 11.01
CA TYR A 36 8.11 7.24 10.23
C TYR A 36 8.85 5.96 10.61
N LEU A 37 10.13 6.02 10.91
CA LEU A 37 10.90 4.85 11.35
C LEU A 37 10.45 4.34 12.73
N VAL A 38 10.18 5.24 13.69
CA VAL A 38 9.71 4.84 15.04
C VAL A 38 8.23 4.48 15.07
N THR A 39 7.45 4.95 14.10
CA THR A 39 6.02 4.63 13.95
C THR A 39 5.75 3.64 12.81
N ARG A 40 6.74 2.84 12.43
CA ARG A 40 6.56 1.79 11.41
C ARG A 40 5.41 0.87 11.79
N THR A 41 4.48 0.66 10.87
CA THR A 41 3.31 -0.18 11.13
C THR A 41 3.69 -1.65 11.29
N HIS A 42 3.03 -2.33 12.22
CA HIS A 42 3.05 -3.78 12.35
C HIS A 42 1.76 -4.43 11.77
N LEU A 43 0.79 -3.62 11.37
CA LEU A 43 -0.30 -4.06 10.50
C LEU A 43 0.25 -4.12 9.07
N ASN A 44 0.79 -5.27 8.70
CA ASN A 44 1.31 -5.49 7.37
C ASN A 44 0.14 -5.76 6.43
N THR A 45 0.03 -4.97 5.37
CA THR A 45 -1.02 -5.19 4.37
C THR A 45 -0.72 -6.38 3.48
N PHE A 46 -1.76 -6.89 2.81
CA PHE A 46 -1.62 -8.00 1.86
C PHE A 46 -0.50 -7.72 0.85
N ASP A 47 -0.55 -6.56 0.20
CA ASP A 47 0.43 -6.16 -0.81
C ASP A 47 1.85 -6.11 -0.26
N ALA A 48 2.05 -5.49 0.91
CA ALA A 48 3.39 -5.37 1.50
C ALA A 48 4.03 -6.73 1.77
N VAL A 49 3.25 -7.69 2.29
CA VAL A 49 3.73 -9.05 2.57
C VAL A 49 3.87 -9.86 1.29
N ALA A 50 2.95 -9.70 0.31
CA ALA A 50 3.05 -10.34 -1.00
C ALA A 50 4.34 -9.92 -1.73
N TYR A 51 4.65 -8.63 -1.74
CA TYR A 51 5.90 -8.13 -2.35
C TYR A 51 7.13 -8.67 -1.63
N ALA A 52 7.11 -8.69 -0.30
CA ALA A 52 8.20 -9.29 0.47
C ALA A 52 8.39 -10.79 0.17
N ASN A 53 7.29 -11.55 0.02
CA ASN A 53 7.35 -12.95 -0.41
C ASN A 53 7.96 -13.10 -1.81
N GLN A 54 7.56 -12.25 -2.76
CA GLN A 54 8.07 -12.28 -4.14
C GLN A 54 9.57 -11.95 -4.20
N ILE A 55 10.03 -10.98 -3.40
CA ILE A 55 11.44 -10.65 -3.24
C ILE A 55 12.22 -11.84 -2.63
N GLY A 56 11.69 -12.45 -1.57
CA GLY A 56 12.26 -13.65 -0.95
C GLY A 56 12.37 -14.80 -1.93
N LEU A 57 11.29 -15.12 -2.64
CA LEU A 57 11.20 -16.18 -3.64
C LEU A 57 12.22 -15.98 -4.79
N ALA A 58 12.37 -14.74 -5.27
CA ALA A 58 13.36 -14.42 -6.30
C ALA A 58 14.79 -14.70 -5.80
N SER A 59 15.09 -14.38 -4.53
CA SER A 59 16.40 -14.64 -3.94
C SER A 59 16.66 -16.15 -3.75
N GLU A 60 15.66 -16.90 -3.31
CA GLU A 60 15.79 -18.34 -3.04
C GLU A 60 15.92 -19.17 -4.32
N THR A 61 15.15 -18.79 -5.35
CA THR A 61 15.09 -19.55 -6.60
C THR A 61 16.06 -19.06 -7.68
N GLY A 62 16.63 -17.87 -7.53
CA GLY A 62 17.41 -17.20 -8.57
C GLY A 62 16.57 -16.70 -9.77
N LYS A 63 15.24 -16.87 -9.73
CA LYS A 63 14.35 -16.48 -10.81
C LYS A 63 13.88 -15.04 -10.62
N LEU A 64 14.08 -14.18 -11.63
CA LEU A 64 13.70 -12.77 -11.54
C LEU A 64 12.22 -12.50 -11.83
N ARG A 65 11.49 -13.46 -12.42
CA ARG A 65 10.07 -13.30 -12.80
C ARG A 65 9.18 -12.77 -11.67
N PRO A 66 9.29 -13.22 -10.39
CA PRO A 66 8.48 -12.70 -9.29
C PRO A 66 8.68 -11.21 -9.01
N LEU A 67 9.80 -10.61 -9.46
CA LEU A 67 10.09 -9.19 -9.23
C LEU A 67 9.32 -8.25 -10.18
N PHE A 68 8.78 -8.76 -11.30
CA PHE A 68 8.18 -7.93 -12.34
C PHE A 68 6.68 -8.16 -12.43
N HIS A 69 5.94 -7.24 -11.78
CA HIS A 69 4.49 -7.20 -11.83
C HIS A 69 4.04 -6.11 -12.81
N PRO A 70 3.05 -6.35 -13.70
CA PRO A 70 2.66 -5.36 -14.70
C PRO A 70 2.15 -4.05 -14.10
N HIS A 71 1.47 -4.08 -12.94
CA HIS A 71 0.91 -2.88 -12.32
C HIS A 71 1.95 -2.04 -11.54
N HIS A 72 3.12 -2.61 -11.20
CA HIS A 72 4.19 -1.94 -10.48
C HIS A 72 5.56 -2.55 -10.83
N LEU A 73 5.97 -2.32 -12.06
CA LEU A 73 7.08 -3.00 -12.71
C LEU A 73 8.40 -2.96 -11.91
N LEU A 74 8.72 -1.82 -11.29
CA LEU A 74 10.01 -1.59 -10.63
C LEU A 74 10.00 -1.74 -9.11
N PHE A 75 8.83 -1.81 -8.44
CA PHE A 75 8.80 -1.75 -6.99
C PHE A 75 9.54 -2.94 -6.35
N ASN A 76 9.19 -4.16 -6.74
CA ASN A 76 9.84 -5.35 -6.19
C ASN A 76 11.31 -5.46 -6.61
N ALA A 77 11.65 -5.04 -7.83
CA ALA A 77 13.03 -5.02 -8.30
C ALA A 77 13.90 -4.05 -7.48
N LEU A 78 13.38 -2.84 -7.19
CA LEU A 78 14.06 -1.89 -6.31
C LEU A 78 14.16 -2.44 -4.88
N GLY A 79 13.06 -2.99 -4.33
CA GLY A 79 13.05 -3.62 -3.01
C GLY A 79 14.08 -4.76 -2.89
N PHE A 80 14.18 -5.58 -3.92
CA PHE A 80 15.17 -6.65 -4.02
C PHE A 80 16.61 -6.09 -4.04
N ALA A 81 16.89 -5.08 -4.86
CA ALA A 81 18.22 -4.47 -4.95
C ALA A 81 18.64 -3.86 -3.60
N VAL A 82 17.74 -3.09 -2.95
CA VAL A 82 18.01 -2.48 -1.64
C VAL A 82 18.18 -3.54 -0.55
N TRP A 83 17.35 -4.59 -0.55
CA TRP A 83 17.49 -5.69 0.40
C TRP A 83 18.79 -6.48 0.20
N ARG A 84 19.20 -6.76 -1.05
CA ARG A 84 20.49 -7.39 -1.35
C ARG A 84 21.65 -6.53 -0.85
N LEU A 85 21.60 -5.22 -1.06
CA LEU A 85 22.59 -4.29 -0.53
C LEU A 85 22.62 -4.32 1.02
N ALA A 86 21.46 -4.28 1.67
CA ALA A 86 21.36 -4.38 3.13
C ALA A 86 21.97 -5.71 3.64
N ARG A 87 21.72 -6.83 2.94
CA ARG A 87 22.33 -8.13 3.24
C ARG A 87 23.88 -8.10 3.15
N LEU A 88 24.41 -7.46 2.13
CA LEU A 88 25.86 -7.28 1.97
C LEU A 88 26.46 -6.44 3.11
N LEU A 89 25.68 -5.53 3.69
CA LEU A 89 26.04 -4.71 4.86
C LEU A 89 25.76 -5.42 6.21
N GLY A 90 25.43 -6.73 6.21
CA GLY A 90 25.24 -7.53 7.42
C GLY A 90 23.82 -7.60 7.95
N TYR A 91 22.81 -7.04 7.24
CA TYR A 91 21.41 -7.15 7.66
C TYR A 91 20.89 -8.59 7.53
N GLY A 92 20.50 -9.22 8.65
CA GLY A 92 20.00 -10.59 8.71
C GLY A 92 18.49 -10.77 8.49
N GLY A 93 17.73 -9.65 8.44
CA GLY A 93 16.25 -9.69 8.39
C GLY A 93 15.66 -9.89 6.99
N GLY A 94 14.32 -9.99 6.96
CA GLY A 94 13.54 -10.16 5.74
C GLY A 94 13.34 -8.87 4.93
N PRO A 95 12.87 -8.97 3.67
CA PRO A 95 12.71 -7.83 2.77
C PRO A 95 11.60 -6.85 3.17
N LEU A 96 10.60 -7.26 3.96
CA LEU A 96 9.48 -6.40 4.36
C LEU A 96 9.95 -5.13 5.09
N ILE A 97 10.83 -5.28 6.09
CA ILE A 97 11.37 -4.14 6.86
C ILE A 97 12.16 -3.20 5.96
N VAL A 98 12.88 -3.75 5.00
CA VAL A 98 13.65 -2.95 4.03
C VAL A 98 12.72 -2.14 3.13
N SER A 99 11.63 -2.73 2.64
CA SER A 99 10.61 -2.04 1.85
C SER A 99 9.91 -0.93 2.66
N GLN A 100 9.57 -1.20 3.92
CA GLN A 100 9.03 -0.19 4.85
C GLN A 100 10.03 0.96 5.08
N THR A 101 11.30 0.65 5.29
CA THR A 101 12.36 1.66 5.48
C THR A 101 12.56 2.50 4.21
N LEU A 102 12.56 1.88 3.04
CA LEU A 102 12.61 2.59 1.76
C LEU A 102 11.45 3.57 1.62
N ASN A 103 10.23 3.13 1.94
CA ASN A 103 9.05 3.99 1.89
C ASN A 103 9.11 5.12 2.92
N ALA A 104 9.66 4.89 4.11
CA ALA A 104 9.88 5.94 5.11
C ALA A 104 10.83 7.02 4.60
N VAL A 105 11.93 6.63 3.96
CA VAL A 105 12.89 7.57 3.34
C VAL A 105 12.21 8.36 2.22
N LEU A 106 11.49 7.69 1.33
CA LEU A 106 10.78 8.35 0.21
C LEU A 106 9.66 9.25 0.72
N GLY A 107 8.85 8.81 1.69
CA GLY A 107 7.77 9.61 2.28
C GLY A 107 8.29 10.87 2.95
N ALA A 108 9.37 10.77 3.73
CA ALA A 108 10.02 11.91 4.35
C ALA A 108 10.62 12.87 3.30
N TRP A 109 11.23 12.34 2.25
CA TRP A 109 11.74 13.15 1.13
C TRP A 109 10.60 13.89 0.43
N GLY A 110 9.47 13.21 0.20
CA GLY A 110 8.27 13.83 -0.35
C GLY A 110 7.77 15.02 0.47
N VAL A 111 7.81 14.95 1.79
CA VAL A 111 7.44 16.08 2.68
C VAL A 111 8.41 17.27 2.49
N GLY A 112 9.72 17.00 2.43
CA GLY A 112 10.72 18.03 2.15
C GLY A 112 10.54 18.69 0.78
N LEU A 113 10.27 17.88 -0.25
CA LEU A 113 9.98 18.35 -1.62
C LEU A 113 8.69 19.19 -1.66
N PHE A 114 7.64 18.74 -0.98
CA PHE A 114 6.38 19.47 -0.94
C PHE A 114 6.53 20.83 -0.26
N TYR A 115 7.22 20.89 0.86
CA TYR A 115 7.59 22.16 1.48
C TYR A 115 8.33 23.09 0.51
N ALA A 116 9.36 22.57 -0.18
CA ALA A 116 10.15 23.35 -1.14
C ALA A 116 9.29 23.86 -2.30
N LEU A 117 8.34 23.06 -2.79
CA LEU A 117 7.37 23.47 -3.80
C LEU A 117 6.49 24.61 -3.30
N LEU A 118 5.84 24.43 -2.12
CA LEU A 118 4.93 25.43 -1.55
C LEU A 118 5.66 26.76 -1.25
N ARG A 119 6.92 26.70 -0.80
CA ARG A 119 7.76 27.89 -0.57
C ARG A 119 8.12 28.64 -1.86
N ARG A 120 8.22 27.93 -2.99
CA ARG A 120 8.41 28.59 -4.29
C ARG A 120 7.15 29.33 -4.74
N LEU A 121 5.97 28.75 -4.46
CA LEU A 121 4.68 29.38 -4.80
C LEU A 121 4.33 30.52 -3.85
N GLN A 122 4.65 30.40 -2.57
CA GLN A 122 4.46 31.43 -1.55
C GLN A 122 5.74 31.60 -0.70
N PRO A 123 6.64 32.53 -1.10
CA PRO A 123 7.93 32.70 -0.44
C PRO A 123 7.87 33.19 1.02
N ALA A 124 6.78 33.84 1.43
CA ALA A 124 6.63 34.42 2.77
C ALA A 124 5.58 33.66 3.59
N GLY A 125 5.71 33.73 4.92
CA GLY A 125 4.74 33.20 5.89
C GLY A 125 4.91 31.71 6.22
N PRO A 126 4.19 31.23 7.25
CA PRO A 126 4.31 29.87 7.78
C PRO A 126 3.41 28.84 7.07
N ALA A 127 2.47 29.24 6.19
CA ALA A 127 1.53 28.34 5.55
C ALA A 127 2.20 27.16 4.81
N PRO A 128 3.32 27.34 4.06
CA PRO A 128 4.04 26.22 3.45
C PRO A 128 4.51 25.17 4.46
N LEU A 129 4.98 25.59 5.64
CA LEU A 129 5.41 24.68 6.69
C LEU A 129 4.24 23.92 7.28
N VAL A 130 3.15 24.62 7.61
CA VAL A 130 1.95 24.00 8.18
C VAL A 130 1.35 22.97 7.23
N LEU A 131 1.27 23.29 5.94
CA LEU A 131 0.75 22.35 4.93
C LEU A 131 1.69 21.15 4.68
N ALA A 132 3.01 21.35 4.75
CA ALA A 132 3.97 20.24 4.67
C ALA A 132 3.86 19.29 5.88
N LEU A 133 3.67 19.85 7.09
CA LEU A 133 3.36 19.06 8.29
C LEU A 133 1.99 18.39 8.17
N GLY A 134 1.03 19.04 7.52
CA GLY A 134 -0.26 18.47 7.16
C GLY A 134 -0.13 17.25 6.25
N LEU A 135 0.69 17.33 5.20
CA LEU A 135 0.97 16.18 4.35
C LEU A 135 1.64 15.06 5.15
N ALA A 136 2.67 15.39 5.93
CA ALA A 136 3.40 14.42 6.75
C ALA A 136 2.50 13.67 7.73
N GLY A 137 1.55 14.38 8.35
CA GLY A 137 0.62 13.84 9.35
C GLY A 137 -0.72 13.36 8.77
N SER A 138 -0.97 13.47 7.47
CA SER A 138 -2.17 12.89 6.85
C SER A 138 -2.10 11.36 6.93
N PHE A 139 -3.24 10.72 7.24
CA PHE A 139 -3.25 9.27 7.50
C PHE A 139 -2.71 8.45 6.33
N GLY A 140 -3.20 8.73 5.12
CA GLY A 140 -2.80 8.00 3.91
C GLY A 140 -1.31 8.14 3.60
N TRP A 141 -0.74 9.35 3.71
CA TRP A 141 0.69 9.54 3.47
C TRP A 141 1.53 8.84 4.55
N TRP A 142 1.15 8.99 5.83
CA TRP A 142 1.87 8.37 6.94
C TRP A 142 1.85 6.85 6.85
N ILE A 143 0.67 6.24 6.64
CA ILE A 143 0.58 4.78 6.56
C ILE A 143 1.33 4.23 5.34
N CYS A 144 1.25 4.90 4.16
CA CYS A 144 2.02 4.48 2.99
C CYS A 144 3.53 4.66 3.17
N ALA A 145 3.97 5.65 3.97
CA ALA A 145 5.38 5.84 4.31
C ALA A 145 5.89 4.80 5.32
N THR A 146 5.01 4.18 6.11
CA THR A 146 5.40 3.22 7.16
C THR A 146 5.09 1.76 6.82
N ASP A 147 4.42 1.52 5.69
CA ASP A 147 4.12 0.19 5.14
C ASP A 147 4.96 -0.12 3.89
N GLY A 148 5.08 -1.39 3.51
CA GLY A 148 5.85 -1.86 2.35
C GLY A 148 5.11 -1.76 1.00
N ARG A 149 4.21 -0.77 0.81
CA ARG A 149 3.37 -0.61 -0.38
C ARG A 149 4.04 0.15 -1.52
N VAL A 150 3.52 -0.04 -2.73
CA VAL A 150 4.00 0.58 -3.98
C VAL A 150 3.70 2.07 -4.13
N ASN A 151 2.76 2.63 -3.35
CA ASN A 151 2.21 3.96 -3.56
C ASN A 151 3.21 5.10 -3.33
N MET A 152 4.17 4.92 -2.40
CA MET A 152 5.07 6.00 -1.99
C MET A 152 6.04 6.44 -3.09
N PRO A 153 6.80 5.54 -3.75
CA PRO A 153 7.71 5.94 -4.83
C PRO A 153 6.99 6.68 -5.96
N SER A 154 5.84 6.16 -6.38
CA SER A 154 5.01 6.78 -7.42
C SER A 154 4.55 8.18 -7.03
N SER A 155 4.02 8.37 -5.80
CA SER A 155 3.54 9.67 -5.30
C SER A 155 4.66 10.71 -5.24
N VAL A 156 5.85 10.32 -4.79
CA VAL A 156 7.01 11.22 -4.69
C VAL A 156 7.53 11.63 -6.06
N LEU A 157 7.55 10.72 -7.03
CA LEU A 157 7.94 11.03 -8.41
C LEU A 157 6.92 11.97 -9.09
N MET A 158 5.61 11.77 -8.88
CA MET A 158 4.58 12.70 -9.36
C MET A 158 4.72 14.09 -8.71
N LEU A 159 4.97 14.15 -7.40
CA LEU A 159 5.25 15.42 -6.70
C LEU A 159 6.49 16.11 -7.26
N ALA A 160 7.57 15.37 -7.51
CA ALA A 160 8.79 15.92 -8.11
C ALA A 160 8.53 16.47 -9.52
N ALA A 161 7.80 15.70 -10.36
CA ALA A 161 7.39 16.14 -11.71
C ALA A 161 6.53 17.40 -11.66
N PHE A 162 5.55 17.45 -10.77
CA PHE A 162 4.71 18.63 -10.53
C PHE A 162 5.53 19.84 -10.04
N GLY A 163 6.49 19.61 -9.15
CA GLY A 163 7.40 20.66 -8.67
C GLY A 163 8.29 21.27 -9.77
N VAL A 164 8.71 20.46 -10.74
CA VAL A 164 9.44 20.96 -11.94
C VAL A 164 8.50 21.75 -12.86
N LEU A 165 7.28 21.24 -13.05
CA LEU A 165 6.28 21.83 -13.95
C LEU A 165 5.84 23.22 -13.48
N VAL A 166 5.53 23.39 -12.17
CA VAL A 166 4.96 24.65 -11.63
C VAL A 166 6.00 25.56 -10.97
N GLY A 167 7.23 25.08 -10.78
CA GLY A 167 8.26 25.79 -10.00
C GLY A 167 8.89 27.01 -10.67
N ARG A 168 8.64 27.24 -11.97
CA ARG A 168 9.09 28.43 -12.71
C ARG A 168 7.97 28.91 -13.62
N GLN A 169 7.22 29.88 -13.14
CA GLN A 169 6.04 30.43 -13.82
C GLN A 169 6.31 31.10 -15.18
N THR A 170 7.55 31.38 -15.57
CA THR A 170 7.79 32.26 -16.70
C THR A 170 8.26 31.60 -17.99
N ARG A 171 8.98 30.48 -17.97
CA ARG A 171 9.40 29.78 -19.20
C ARG A 171 9.83 28.33 -18.92
N LEU A 172 8.96 27.37 -19.10
CA LEU A 172 9.34 25.95 -19.11
C LEU A 172 10.32 25.69 -20.26
N THR A 173 11.50 25.12 -19.96
CA THR A 173 12.53 24.77 -20.96
C THR A 173 12.29 23.37 -21.54
N LEU A 174 12.92 23.04 -22.70
CA LEU A 174 12.87 21.70 -23.28
C LEU A 174 13.38 20.63 -22.31
N ARG A 175 14.49 20.91 -21.61
CA ARG A 175 15.05 20.00 -20.59
C ARG A 175 14.09 19.76 -19.43
N GLN A 176 13.36 20.78 -18.99
CA GLN A 176 12.36 20.65 -17.93
C GLN A 176 11.15 19.84 -18.41
N ALA A 177 10.67 20.05 -19.64
CA ALA A 177 9.58 19.25 -20.20
C ALA A 177 10.00 17.76 -20.32
N ALA A 178 11.21 17.49 -20.80
CA ALA A 178 11.76 16.13 -20.82
C ALA A 178 11.86 15.53 -19.40
N LEU A 179 12.37 16.29 -18.42
CA LEU A 179 12.49 15.83 -17.04
C LEU A 179 11.12 15.52 -16.41
N VAL A 180 10.11 16.37 -16.64
CA VAL A 180 8.72 16.09 -16.21
C VAL A 180 8.23 14.79 -16.84
N GLY A 181 8.48 14.58 -18.13
CA GLY A 181 8.12 13.33 -18.82
C GLY A 181 8.83 12.10 -18.26
N VAL A 182 10.14 12.19 -18.00
CA VAL A 182 10.91 11.10 -17.39
C VAL A 182 10.37 10.77 -15.99
N LEU A 183 10.16 11.77 -15.13
CA LEU A 183 9.63 11.56 -13.78
C LEU A 183 8.22 10.97 -13.80
N ALA A 184 7.34 11.44 -14.70
CA ALA A 184 6.01 10.89 -14.89
C ALA A 184 6.08 9.44 -15.42
N GLY A 185 6.96 9.13 -16.36
CA GLY A 185 7.19 7.78 -16.85
C GLY A 185 7.69 6.83 -15.76
N LEU A 186 8.68 7.26 -14.98
CA LEU A 186 9.18 6.50 -13.84
C LEU A 186 8.08 6.26 -12.78
N ALA A 187 7.20 7.23 -12.53
CA ALA A 187 6.08 7.07 -11.59
C ALA A 187 5.15 5.93 -12.04
N VAL A 188 4.87 5.78 -13.34
CA VAL A 188 4.08 4.66 -13.91
C VAL A 188 4.74 3.33 -13.63
N LEU A 189 6.06 3.24 -13.72
CA LEU A 189 6.79 1.99 -13.46
C LEU A 189 6.73 1.55 -11.99
N PHE A 190 6.43 2.47 -11.07
CA PHE A 190 6.17 2.14 -9.68
C PHE A 190 4.70 1.88 -9.38
N HIS A 191 3.77 2.51 -10.12
CA HIS A 191 2.34 2.21 -10.03
C HIS A 191 1.62 2.71 -11.28
N GLU A 192 0.92 1.81 -11.97
CA GLU A 192 0.26 2.09 -13.27
C GLU A 192 -0.72 3.28 -13.21
N SER A 193 -1.42 3.51 -12.07
CA SER A 193 -2.34 4.64 -11.93
C SER A 193 -1.67 6.01 -12.09
N ALA A 194 -0.33 6.09 -11.95
CA ALA A 194 0.42 7.29 -12.29
C ALA A 194 0.39 7.62 -13.79
N GLY A 195 -0.08 6.71 -14.64
CA GLY A 195 -0.37 6.99 -16.04
C GLY A 195 -1.35 8.16 -16.23
N LEU A 196 -2.30 8.33 -15.29
CA LEU A 196 -3.19 9.49 -15.27
C LEU A 196 -2.44 10.81 -15.11
N PHE A 197 -1.33 10.82 -14.38
CA PHE A 197 -0.48 11.99 -14.22
C PHE A 197 0.19 12.42 -15.54
N GLY A 198 0.33 11.51 -16.49
CA GLY A 198 0.76 11.84 -17.84
C GLY A 198 -0.14 12.90 -18.51
N PHE A 199 -1.45 12.78 -18.32
CA PHE A 199 -2.43 13.76 -18.80
C PHE A 199 -2.40 15.05 -17.97
N VAL A 200 -2.17 14.96 -16.66
CA VAL A 200 -2.00 16.13 -15.77
C VAL A 200 -0.79 16.96 -16.21
N GLY A 201 0.34 16.32 -16.48
CA GLY A 201 1.55 17.01 -16.98
C GLY A 201 1.32 17.69 -18.31
N ALA A 202 0.64 17.02 -19.25
CA ALA A 202 0.25 17.60 -20.54
C ALA A 202 -0.68 18.81 -20.37
N ALA A 203 -1.70 18.71 -19.51
CA ALA A 203 -2.60 19.82 -19.21
C ALA A 203 -1.86 21.01 -18.58
N GLY A 204 -0.94 20.74 -17.64
CA GLY A 204 -0.10 21.79 -17.04
C GLY A 204 0.77 22.53 -18.06
N ILE A 205 1.41 21.81 -19.00
CA ILE A 205 2.15 22.44 -20.12
C ILE A 205 1.18 23.24 -21.00
N PHE A 206 0.02 22.68 -21.30
CA PHE A 206 -0.98 23.31 -22.16
C PHE A 206 -1.47 24.65 -21.63
N VAL A 207 -1.75 24.76 -20.32
CA VAL A 207 -2.26 26.00 -19.71
C VAL A 207 -1.17 27.02 -19.39
N THR A 208 0.10 26.58 -19.27
CA THR A 208 1.22 27.46 -18.92
C THR A 208 1.90 28.06 -20.15
N VAL A 209 1.88 27.36 -21.30
CA VAL A 209 2.62 27.75 -22.51
C VAL A 209 1.66 27.94 -23.67
N SER A 210 1.95 28.93 -24.52
CA SER A 210 1.13 29.25 -25.70
C SER A 210 1.91 29.09 -27.02
N GLY A 211 1.17 29.06 -28.13
CA GLY A 211 1.70 29.09 -29.48
C GLY A 211 2.47 27.80 -29.87
N ARG A 212 3.33 27.90 -30.92
CA ARG A 212 4.12 26.77 -31.48
C ARG A 212 4.99 26.07 -30.42
N ARG A 213 5.51 26.83 -29.46
CA ARG A 213 6.32 26.29 -28.36
C ARG A 213 5.59 25.26 -27.53
N ARG A 214 4.26 25.43 -27.31
CA ARG A 214 3.41 24.45 -26.61
C ARG A 214 3.48 23.08 -27.28
N ALA A 215 3.30 23.01 -28.57
CA ALA A 215 3.35 21.75 -29.33
C ALA A 215 4.70 21.05 -29.18
N VAL A 216 5.80 21.80 -29.28
CA VAL A 216 7.16 21.25 -29.12
C VAL A 216 7.37 20.70 -27.69
N LEU A 217 6.95 21.44 -26.65
CA LEU A 217 7.12 20.99 -25.26
C LEU A 217 6.24 19.77 -24.95
N LEU A 218 5.00 19.72 -25.47
CA LEU A 218 4.13 18.56 -25.36
C LEU A 218 4.70 17.33 -26.06
N ALA A 219 5.28 17.50 -27.25
CA ALA A 219 5.94 16.42 -27.98
C ALA A 219 7.15 15.86 -27.20
N ILE A 220 8.03 16.72 -26.70
CA ILE A 220 9.21 16.30 -25.89
C ILE A 220 8.77 15.61 -24.60
N TYR A 221 7.80 16.18 -23.91
CA TYR A 221 7.19 15.58 -22.70
C TYR A 221 6.62 14.20 -23.01
N GLY A 222 5.77 14.10 -24.03
CA GLY A 222 5.11 12.85 -24.42
C GLY A 222 6.11 11.78 -24.85
N MET A 223 7.11 12.14 -25.68
CA MET A 223 8.19 11.22 -26.07
C MET A 223 8.98 10.71 -24.87
N ALA A 224 9.33 11.57 -23.92
CA ALA A 224 10.05 11.17 -22.72
C ALA A 224 9.19 10.25 -21.82
N TRP A 225 7.93 10.62 -21.59
CA TRP A 225 6.97 9.83 -20.77
C TRP A 225 6.71 8.45 -21.38
N LEU A 226 6.23 8.42 -22.63
CA LEU A 226 5.91 7.16 -23.33
C LEU A 226 7.18 6.35 -23.60
N GLY A 227 8.29 7.00 -23.95
CA GLY A 227 9.57 6.34 -24.19
C GLY A 227 10.07 5.57 -22.97
N ILE A 228 10.02 6.15 -21.78
CA ILE A 228 10.39 5.47 -20.53
C ILE A 228 9.47 4.26 -20.28
N VAL A 229 8.16 4.45 -20.38
CA VAL A 229 7.17 3.39 -20.11
C VAL A 229 7.33 2.24 -21.11
N THR A 230 7.27 2.54 -22.41
CA THR A 230 7.34 1.50 -23.45
C THR A 230 8.67 0.76 -23.45
N THR A 231 9.78 1.48 -23.25
CA THR A 231 11.11 0.86 -23.18
C THR A 231 11.22 -0.07 -21.98
N ALA A 232 10.79 0.37 -20.78
CA ALA A 232 10.89 -0.46 -19.57
C ALA A 232 10.03 -1.73 -19.66
N TYR A 233 8.77 -1.60 -20.08
CA TYR A 233 7.89 -2.76 -20.27
C TYR A 233 8.39 -3.68 -21.38
N GLY A 234 8.89 -3.13 -22.49
CA GLY A 234 9.49 -3.90 -23.57
C GLY A 234 10.72 -4.68 -23.12
N VAL A 235 11.67 -4.00 -22.46
CA VAL A 235 12.89 -4.64 -21.94
C VAL A 235 12.56 -5.75 -20.92
N VAL A 236 11.71 -5.47 -19.96
CA VAL A 236 11.32 -6.47 -18.96
C VAL A 236 10.55 -7.63 -19.60
N GLY A 237 9.57 -7.33 -20.46
CA GLY A 237 8.77 -8.36 -21.12
C GLY A 237 9.62 -9.30 -21.96
N ILE A 238 10.49 -8.76 -22.80
CA ILE A 238 11.31 -9.55 -23.76
C ILE A 238 12.45 -10.27 -23.03
N PHE A 239 13.26 -9.55 -22.25
CA PHE A 239 14.51 -10.10 -21.72
C PHE A 239 14.37 -10.76 -20.34
N ALA A 240 13.51 -10.25 -19.46
CA ALA A 240 13.36 -10.83 -18.11
C ALA A 240 12.25 -11.88 -18.04
N LEU A 241 11.16 -11.71 -18.80
CA LEU A 241 9.99 -12.58 -18.78
C LEU A 241 9.90 -13.52 -19.99
N HIS A 242 10.73 -13.30 -21.02
CA HIS A 242 10.75 -14.07 -22.26
C HIS A 242 9.40 -14.11 -23.00
N LEU A 243 8.72 -12.95 -23.05
CA LEU A 243 7.44 -12.80 -23.74
C LEU A 243 7.70 -12.53 -25.23
N HIS A 244 7.64 -13.56 -26.05
CA HIS A 244 8.01 -13.49 -27.48
C HIS A 244 6.83 -13.25 -28.42
N SER A 245 5.60 -13.09 -27.89
CA SER A 245 4.43 -12.78 -28.72
C SER A 245 3.58 -11.66 -28.11
N PRO A 246 2.88 -10.87 -28.96
CA PRO A 246 1.93 -9.86 -28.50
C PRO A 246 0.84 -10.44 -27.60
N THR A 247 0.38 -11.67 -27.87
CA THR A 247 -0.62 -12.36 -27.07
C THR A 247 -0.09 -12.69 -25.68
N ALA A 248 1.15 -13.20 -25.55
CA ALA A 248 1.77 -13.47 -24.25
C ALA A 248 1.96 -12.18 -23.45
N PHE A 249 2.34 -11.08 -24.12
CA PHE A 249 2.49 -9.76 -23.50
C PHE A 249 1.13 -9.24 -23.00
N LYS A 250 0.08 -9.29 -23.83
CA LYS A 250 -1.27 -8.90 -23.47
C LYS A 250 -1.79 -9.73 -22.29
N HIS A 251 -1.57 -11.03 -22.29
CA HIS A 251 -1.98 -11.91 -21.20
C HIS A 251 -1.27 -11.54 -19.89
N TRP A 252 0.04 -11.29 -19.94
CA TRP A 252 0.78 -10.82 -18.75
C TRP A 252 0.28 -9.48 -18.23
N MET A 253 0.04 -8.50 -19.11
CA MET A 253 -0.48 -7.18 -18.72
C MET A 253 -1.87 -7.27 -18.07
N ASN A 254 -2.73 -8.19 -18.54
CA ASN A 254 -4.11 -8.32 -18.08
C ASN A 254 -4.29 -9.37 -16.98
N ALA A 255 -3.25 -10.13 -16.60
CA ALA A 255 -3.38 -11.30 -15.73
C ALA A 255 -4.13 -11.04 -14.41
N TYR A 256 -4.09 -9.80 -13.91
CA TYR A 256 -4.76 -9.37 -12.68
C TYR A 256 -6.09 -8.64 -12.92
N ALA A 257 -6.36 -8.24 -14.17
CA ALA A 257 -7.56 -7.49 -14.56
C ALA A 257 -8.60 -8.35 -15.32
N GLU A 258 -8.24 -9.56 -15.74
CA GLU A 258 -9.05 -10.43 -16.61
C GLU A 258 -10.46 -10.71 -16.08
N ARG A 259 -10.66 -10.66 -14.76
CA ARG A 259 -11.95 -10.93 -14.13
C ARG A 259 -12.78 -9.69 -13.81
N GLY A 260 -12.28 -8.49 -14.09
CA GLY A 260 -13.02 -7.25 -13.89
C GLY A 260 -13.35 -6.91 -12.43
N TRP A 261 -12.77 -7.58 -11.44
CA TRP A 261 -13.10 -7.42 -10.01
C TRP A 261 -12.91 -6.01 -9.47
N TRP A 262 -12.05 -5.24 -10.10
CA TRP A 262 -11.70 -3.88 -9.69
C TRP A 262 -12.62 -2.83 -10.32
N TRP A 263 -13.43 -3.21 -11.31
CA TRP A 263 -14.31 -2.30 -12.03
C TRP A 263 -15.72 -2.35 -11.43
N ASP A 264 -16.22 -1.17 -11.06
CA ASP A 264 -17.58 -0.99 -10.56
C ASP A 264 -18.18 0.27 -11.21
N PHE A 265 -19.33 0.12 -11.86
CA PHE A 265 -20.00 1.20 -12.60
C PHE A 265 -21.23 1.75 -11.88
N HIS A 266 -21.40 1.46 -10.59
CA HIS A 266 -22.47 2.03 -9.77
C HIS A 266 -22.11 3.46 -9.33
N ILE A 267 -22.08 4.41 -10.26
CA ILE A 267 -21.47 5.75 -10.12
C ILE A 267 -21.89 6.48 -8.85
N ILE A 268 -23.20 6.54 -8.52
CA ILE A 268 -23.71 7.27 -7.34
C ILE A 268 -23.23 6.62 -6.03
N HIS A 269 -23.21 5.29 -5.97
CA HIS A 269 -22.67 4.55 -4.84
C HIS A 269 -21.16 4.79 -4.71
N ASN A 270 -20.46 4.71 -5.82
CA ASN A 270 -19.00 4.82 -5.88
C ASN A 270 -18.52 6.23 -5.54
N LEU A 271 -19.23 7.29 -5.91
CA LEU A 271 -18.93 8.66 -5.47
C LEU A 271 -18.95 8.79 -3.93
N ARG A 272 -19.85 8.08 -3.25
CA ARG A 272 -19.85 8.04 -1.76
C ARG A 272 -18.62 7.31 -1.23
N LEU A 273 -18.25 6.20 -1.87
CA LEU A 273 -17.02 5.46 -1.52
C LEU A 273 -15.77 6.30 -1.77
N ASP A 274 -15.72 7.07 -2.86
CA ASP A 274 -14.60 7.96 -3.17
C ASP A 274 -14.44 9.08 -2.15
N LEU A 275 -15.56 9.69 -1.74
CA LEU A 275 -15.54 10.67 -0.64
C LEU A 275 -15.06 10.03 0.66
N PHE A 276 -15.42 8.77 0.92
CA PHE A 276 -14.88 7.99 2.02
C PHE A 276 -13.37 7.77 1.85
N GLY A 277 -12.91 7.34 0.67
CA GLY A 277 -11.50 7.10 0.37
C GLY A 277 -10.64 8.35 0.50
N LEU A 278 -11.09 9.48 -0.07
CA LEU A 278 -10.42 10.77 0.06
C LEU A 278 -10.35 11.24 1.52
N ARG A 279 -11.47 11.17 2.24
CA ARG A 279 -11.53 11.49 3.66
C ARG A 279 -10.53 10.63 4.45
N HIS A 280 -10.51 9.31 4.18
CA HIS A 280 -9.63 8.38 4.86
C HIS A 280 -8.14 8.58 4.50
N ALA A 281 -7.84 9.10 3.32
CA ALA A 281 -6.47 9.52 3.00
C ALA A 281 -6.00 10.71 3.87
N VAL A 282 -6.92 11.57 4.33
CA VAL A 282 -6.61 12.71 5.22
C VAL A 282 -6.68 12.30 6.69
N PHE A 283 -7.76 11.61 7.11
CA PHE A 283 -8.05 11.29 8.52
C PHE A 283 -8.24 9.80 8.75
N ALA A 284 -7.59 9.27 9.78
CA ALA A 284 -7.96 7.97 10.34
C ALA A 284 -9.35 8.04 10.97
N GLU A 285 -10.16 7.04 10.73
CA GLU A 285 -11.42 6.86 11.46
C GLU A 285 -11.12 6.20 12.81
N PRO A 286 -11.65 6.76 13.92
CA PRO A 286 -11.51 6.10 15.22
C PRO A 286 -12.15 4.71 15.18
N LEU A 287 -11.42 3.69 15.64
CA LEU A 287 -11.93 2.32 15.66
C LEU A 287 -13.21 2.24 16.49
N GLY A 288 -14.26 1.66 15.93
CA GLY A 288 -15.52 1.40 16.64
C GLY A 288 -15.34 0.37 17.77
N ARG A 289 -16.29 0.33 18.73
CA ARG A 289 -16.23 -0.60 19.89
C ARG A 289 -16.10 -2.07 19.47
N ALA A 290 -16.75 -2.49 18.37
CA ALA A 290 -16.68 -3.86 17.87
C ALA A 290 -15.27 -4.21 17.37
N ALA A 291 -14.65 -3.31 16.60
CA ALA A 291 -13.27 -3.48 16.15
C ALA A 291 -12.26 -3.44 17.32
N LEU A 292 -12.58 -2.71 18.39
CA LEU A 292 -11.78 -2.69 19.63
C LEU A 292 -11.88 -3.99 20.44
N ALA A 293 -13.02 -4.66 20.40
CA ALA A 293 -13.22 -5.94 21.09
C ALA A 293 -12.42 -7.08 20.40
N GLU A 294 -12.31 -7.04 19.08
CA GLU A 294 -11.54 -8.00 18.29
C GLU A 294 -10.04 -7.72 18.28
N THR A 295 -9.66 -6.44 18.41
CA THR A 295 -8.27 -6.01 18.63
C THR A 295 -8.09 -5.62 20.10
N PRO A 296 -7.65 -6.51 21.00
CA PRO A 296 -7.48 -6.23 22.43
C PRO A 296 -6.43 -5.16 22.74
N LEU A 297 -6.21 -4.21 21.85
CA LEU A 297 -5.00 -3.43 21.76
C LEU A 297 -5.20 -1.92 21.67
N HIS A 298 -6.46 -1.42 21.69
CA HIS A 298 -6.60 0.04 21.75
C HIS A 298 -6.18 0.51 23.17
N PRO A 299 -5.08 1.26 23.28
CA PRO A 299 -4.53 1.63 24.58
C PRO A 299 -5.37 2.68 25.31
N LEU A 300 -6.43 3.19 24.66
CA LEU A 300 -7.25 4.30 25.14
C LEU A 300 -8.58 3.80 25.72
N GLY A 301 -8.96 4.31 26.89
CA GLY A 301 -10.27 4.06 27.49
C GLY A 301 -11.43 4.72 26.73
N THR A 302 -12.67 4.41 27.12
CA THR A 302 -13.90 4.87 26.46
C THR A 302 -14.01 6.40 26.35
N ALA A 303 -13.57 7.14 27.38
CA ALA A 303 -13.59 8.62 27.37
C ALA A 303 -12.66 9.20 26.31
N ALA A 304 -11.45 8.66 26.20
CA ALA A 304 -10.49 9.08 25.18
C ALA A 304 -10.99 8.74 23.78
N LEU A 305 -11.64 7.60 23.59
CA LEU A 305 -12.25 7.22 22.32
C LEU A 305 -13.40 8.17 21.93
N SER A 306 -14.24 8.57 22.91
CA SER A 306 -15.29 9.58 22.66
C SER A 306 -14.71 10.93 22.23
N LEU A 307 -13.59 11.35 22.85
CA LEU A 307 -12.87 12.56 22.45
C LEU A 307 -12.31 12.44 21.01
N LEU A 308 -11.78 11.28 20.64
CA LEU A 308 -11.32 11.04 19.26
C LEU A 308 -12.46 11.15 18.24
N TRP A 309 -13.67 10.66 18.56
CA TRP A 309 -14.84 10.81 17.70
C TRP A 309 -15.28 12.28 17.58
N LEU A 310 -15.19 13.06 18.67
CA LEU A 310 -15.42 14.51 18.61
C LEU A 310 -14.38 15.20 17.72
N CYS A 311 -13.09 14.89 17.91
CA CYS A 311 -12.01 15.41 17.05
C CYS A 311 -12.22 15.05 15.58
N TYR A 312 -12.68 13.83 15.31
CA TYR A 312 -13.01 13.38 13.96
C TYR A 312 -14.17 14.18 13.34
N GLY A 313 -15.23 14.44 14.09
CA GLY A 313 -16.32 15.33 13.65
C GLY A 313 -15.83 16.74 13.31
N LEU A 314 -14.99 17.33 14.18
CA LEU A 314 -14.37 18.65 13.94
C LEU A 314 -13.45 18.64 12.71
N ALA A 315 -12.71 17.56 12.48
CA ALA A 315 -11.87 17.38 11.31
C ALA A 315 -12.70 17.32 10.01
N LEU A 316 -13.86 16.67 10.02
CA LEU A 316 -14.79 16.64 8.89
C LEU A 316 -15.36 18.04 8.56
N VAL A 317 -15.77 18.80 9.58
CA VAL A 317 -16.21 20.19 9.41
C VAL A 317 -15.08 21.04 8.80
N SER A 318 -13.85 20.84 9.27
CA SER A 318 -12.69 21.55 8.77
C SER A 318 -12.35 21.20 7.30
N LEU A 319 -12.54 19.95 6.89
CA LEU A 319 -12.38 19.52 5.49
C LEU A 319 -13.41 20.22 4.58
N THR A 320 -14.66 20.32 5.02
CA THR A 320 -15.71 21.04 4.31
C THR A 320 -15.37 22.53 4.20
N ALA A 321 -14.88 23.15 5.29
CA ALA A 321 -14.43 24.52 5.29
C ALA A 321 -13.23 24.75 4.34
N ALA A 322 -12.29 23.81 4.28
CA ALA A 322 -11.16 23.86 3.34
C ALA A 322 -11.63 23.78 1.88
N ALA A 323 -12.54 22.86 1.56
CA ALA A 323 -13.16 22.77 0.24
C ALA A 323 -13.88 24.07 -0.15
N TYR A 324 -14.67 24.63 0.77
CA TYR A 324 -15.34 25.93 0.57
C TYR A 324 -14.34 27.06 0.33
N ALA A 325 -13.25 27.14 1.10
CA ALA A 325 -12.21 28.15 0.92
C ALA A 325 -11.56 28.04 -0.47
N ILE A 326 -11.27 26.82 -0.96
CA ILE A 326 -10.76 26.58 -2.30
C ILE A 326 -11.77 27.08 -3.33
N LEU A 327 -13.03 26.64 -3.28
CA LEU A 327 -14.07 27.02 -4.24
C LEU A 327 -14.28 28.53 -4.29
N ARG A 328 -14.38 29.18 -3.13
CA ARG A 328 -14.52 30.64 -3.03
C ARG A 328 -13.32 31.41 -3.60
N SER A 329 -12.14 30.80 -3.62
CA SER A 329 -10.94 31.44 -4.16
C SER A 329 -10.82 31.37 -5.68
N LEU A 330 -11.54 30.47 -6.36
CA LEU A 330 -11.40 30.19 -7.80
C LEU A 330 -11.62 31.46 -8.68
N PRO A 331 -12.62 32.35 -8.44
CA PRO A 331 -12.80 33.57 -9.24
C PRO A 331 -11.61 34.53 -9.14
N ARG A 332 -10.98 34.62 -7.95
CA ARG A 332 -9.75 35.40 -7.75
C ARG A 332 -8.57 34.76 -8.45
N LEU A 333 -8.40 33.45 -8.30
CA LEU A 333 -7.31 32.68 -8.91
C LEU A 333 -7.38 32.77 -10.44
N HIS A 334 -8.57 32.68 -11.02
CA HIS A 334 -8.77 32.79 -12.48
C HIS A 334 -8.17 34.07 -13.07
N ARG A 335 -8.15 35.18 -12.29
CA ARG A 335 -7.59 36.47 -12.69
C ARG A 335 -6.12 36.68 -12.29
N SER A 336 -5.47 35.64 -11.73
CA SER A 336 -4.12 35.72 -11.19
C SER A 336 -3.11 34.93 -12.04
N ALA A 337 -1.82 35.22 -11.86
CA ALA A 337 -0.73 34.45 -12.44
C ALA A 337 -0.65 33.02 -11.89
N GLU A 338 -1.36 32.72 -10.81
CA GLU A 338 -1.41 31.40 -10.15
C GLU A 338 -2.43 30.46 -10.83
N TRP A 339 -3.25 30.97 -11.76
CA TRP A 339 -4.30 30.21 -12.45
C TRP A 339 -3.82 28.92 -13.14
N PRO A 340 -2.71 28.91 -13.89
CA PRO A 340 -2.20 27.68 -14.50
C PRO A 340 -1.90 26.57 -13.48
N VAL A 341 -1.37 26.97 -12.30
CA VAL A 341 -1.12 26.01 -11.20
C VAL A 341 -2.44 25.48 -10.66
N ALA A 342 -3.42 26.35 -10.42
CA ALA A 342 -4.74 25.96 -9.93
C ALA A 342 -5.45 25.00 -10.91
N VAL A 343 -5.43 25.29 -12.22
CA VAL A 343 -6.02 24.42 -13.25
C VAL A 343 -5.32 23.06 -13.27
N THR A 344 -3.98 23.03 -13.21
CA THR A 344 -3.23 21.76 -13.18
C THR A 344 -3.63 20.92 -11.95
N CYS A 345 -3.79 21.53 -10.77
CA CYS A 345 -4.27 20.85 -9.57
C CYS A 345 -5.70 20.32 -9.74
N LEU A 346 -6.61 21.13 -10.28
CA LEU A 346 -8.00 20.73 -10.52
C LEU A 346 -8.08 19.55 -11.51
N VAL A 347 -7.33 19.62 -12.62
CA VAL A 347 -7.25 18.51 -13.59
C VAL A 347 -6.74 17.24 -12.92
N TRP A 348 -5.72 17.34 -12.05
CA TRP A 348 -5.21 16.19 -11.32
C TRP A 348 -6.30 15.55 -10.44
N ILE A 349 -6.98 16.35 -9.62
CA ILE A 349 -8.05 15.87 -8.73
C ILE A 349 -9.19 15.25 -9.54
N MET A 350 -9.62 15.90 -10.62
CA MET A 350 -10.75 15.44 -11.44
C MET A 350 -10.42 14.15 -12.19
N LEU A 351 -9.24 14.02 -12.80
CA LEU A 351 -8.85 12.80 -13.53
C LEU A 351 -8.76 11.60 -12.59
N TYR A 352 -8.16 11.79 -11.41
CA TYR A 352 -8.07 10.73 -10.40
C TYR A 352 -9.46 10.38 -9.86
N GLY A 353 -10.27 11.38 -9.51
CA GLY A 353 -11.64 11.18 -9.05
C GLY A 353 -12.47 10.42 -10.07
N ALA A 354 -12.51 10.88 -11.32
CA ALA A 354 -13.29 10.22 -12.38
C ALA A 354 -12.84 8.77 -12.63
N PHE A 355 -11.54 8.49 -12.60
CA PHE A 355 -11.02 7.14 -12.79
C PHE A 355 -11.36 6.23 -11.60
N PHE A 356 -11.10 6.67 -10.36
CA PHE A 356 -11.30 5.84 -9.19
C PHE A 356 -12.78 5.64 -8.85
N THR A 357 -13.69 6.50 -9.32
CA THR A 357 -15.14 6.26 -9.23
C THR A 357 -15.55 4.97 -9.93
N VAL A 358 -14.83 4.53 -10.97
CA VAL A 358 -15.16 3.29 -11.70
C VAL A 358 -14.14 2.18 -11.47
N TRP A 359 -13.00 2.47 -10.87
CA TRP A 359 -11.94 1.51 -10.60
C TRP A 359 -11.53 1.53 -9.13
N CYS A 360 -11.83 0.46 -8.42
CA CYS A 360 -11.52 0.27 -7.00
C CYS A 360 -12.00 1.43 -6.09
N PRO A 361 -13.30 1.86 -6.18
CA PRO A 361 -13.80 2.99 -5.44
C PRO A 361 -13.61 2.80 -3.92
N GLY A 362 -13.32 3.89 -3.22
CA GLY A 362 -13.14 3.91 -1.77
C GLY A 362 -11.75 3.49 -1.27
N ALA A 363 -10.86 2.99 -2.12
CA ALA A 363 -9.51 2.62 -1.72
C ALA A 363 -8.64 3.88 -1.48
N PHE A 364 -8.50 4.26 -0.21
CA PHE A 364 -7.84 5.51 0.21
C PHE A 364 -6.40 5.68 -0.30
N VAL A 365 -5.69 4.57 -0.54
CA VAL A 365 -4.29 4.60 -1.01
C VAL A 365 -4.12 5.26 -2.37
N PHE A 366 -5.14 5.23 -3.22
CA PHE A 366 -5.15 5.88 -4.52
C PHE A 366 -5.39 7.39 -4.43
N TRP A 367 -5.92 7.87 -3.28
CA TRP A 367 -6.11 9.29 -3.00
C TRP A 367 -4.87 9.95 -2.41
N VAL A 368 -3.86 9.18 -2.01
CA VAL A 368 -2.60 9.71 -1.43
C VAL A 368 -1.90 10.72 -2.35
N PRO A 369 -1.73 10.48 -3.66
CA PRO A 369 -1.12 11.47 -4.55
C PRO A 369 -1.97 12.75 -4.69
N VAL A 370 -3.28 12.66 -4.48
CA VAL A 370 -4.22 13.80 -4.60
C VAL A 370 -4.07 14.79 -3.43
N LEU A 371 -3.47 14.38 -2.32
CA LEU A 371 -3.15 15.28 -1.20
C LEU A 371 -2.21 16.43 -1.63
N VAL A 372 -1.36 16.20 -2.62
CA VAL A 372 -0.42 17.21 -3.15
C VAL A 372 -1.18 18.37 -3.83
N PRO A 373 -2.02 18.15 -4.85
CA PRO A 373 -2.79 19.22 -5.47
C PRO A 373 -3.79 19.85 -4.51
N LEU A 374 -4.42 19.11 -3.59
CA LEU A 374 -5.31 19.67 -2.57
C LEU A 374 -4.58 20.63 -1.63
N GLY A 375 -3.42 20.26 -1.09
CA GLY A 375 -2.62 21.13 -0.24
C GLY A 375 -2.08 22.35 -1.00
N THR A 376 -1.77 22.19 -2.30
CA THR A 376 -1.37 23.31 -3.17
C THR A 376 -2.53 24.29 -3.39
N LEU A 377 -3.73 23.81 -3.70
CA LEU A 377 -4.92 24.67 -3.84
C LEU A 377 -5.26 25.38 -2.52
N LEU A 378 -5.10 24.71 -1.40
CA LEU A 378 -5.34 25.29 -0.08
C LEU A 378 -4.32 26.41 0.22
N LEU A 379 -3.04 26.25 -0.18
CA LEU A 379 -2.07 27.33 -0.12
C LEU A 379 -2.53 28.55 -0.94
N LEU A 380 -2.95 28.31 -2.20
CA LEU A 380 -3.41 29.36 -3.10
C LEU A 380 -4.70 30.02 -2.63
N ALA A 381 -5.56 29.31 -1.91
CA ALA A 381 -6.77 29.84 -1.28
C ALA A 381 -6.47 30.82 -0.15
N ARG A 382 -5.28 30.76 0.47
CA ARG A 382 -4.81 31.67 1.54
C ARG A 382 -5.75 31.72 2.75
N PRO A 383 -6.10 30.58 3.37
CA PRO A 383 -6.92 30.58 4.58
C PRO A 383 -6.20 31.27 5.75
N PRO A 384 -6.92 31.72 6.78
CA PRO A 384 -6.31 32.27 7.98
C PRO A 384 -5.35 31.27 8.63
N ILE A 385 -4.10 31.67 8.80
CA ILE A 385 -3.02 30.76 9.24
C ILE A 385 -3.28 30.10 10.60
N ARG A 386 -3.94 30.81 11.51
CA ARG A 386 -4.29 30.25 12.83
C ARG A 386 -5.26 29.09 12.70
N LEU A 387 -6.29 29.24 11.85
CA LEU A 387 -7.26 28.15 11.59
C LEU A 387 -6.59 26.97 10.89
N LEU A 388 -5.73 27.23 9.91
CA LEU A 388 -4.96 26.20 9.22
C LEU A 388 -4.06 25.43 10.19
N GLY A 389 -3.36 26.13 11.10
CA GLY A 389 -2.48 25.51 12.10
C GLY A 389 -3.25 24.66 13.12
N ILE A 390 -4.38 25.16 13.63
CA ILE A 390 -5.24 24.41 14.53
C ILE A 390 -5.78 23.16 13.83
N TRP A 391 -6.29 23.29 12.62
CA TRP A 391 -6.82 22.18 11.85
C TRP A 391 -5.76 21.10 11.60
N VAL A 392 -4.57 21.48 11.13
CA VAL A 392 -3.46 20.52 10.92
C VAL A 392 -3.07 19.87 12.25
N GLY A 393 -2.96 20.62 13.35
CA GLY A 393 -2.64 20.07 14.66
C GLY A 393 -3.67 19.03 15.12
N VAL A 394 -4.96 19.35 15.00
CA VAL A 394 -6.05 18.44 15.40
C VAL A 394 -6.00 17.13 14.59
N PHE A 395 -5.89 17.22 13.26
CA PHE A 395 -5.92 15.97 12.49
C PHE A 395 -4.62 15.15 12.59
N VAL A 396 -3.46 15.77 12.79
CA VAL A 396 -2.22 15.02 13.05
C VAL A 396 -2.32 14.24 14.35
N LEU A 397 -2.83 14.85 15.42
CA LEU A 397 -3.09 14.15 16.69
C LEU A 397 -4.14 13.05 16.52
N LEU A 398 -5.25 13.34 15.84
CA LEU A 398 -6.27 12.34 15.54
C LEU A 398 -5.67 11.14 14.78
N ASN A 399 -4.92 11.40 13.72
CA ASN A 399 -4.30 10.35 12.91
C ASN A 399 -3.29 9.52 13.71
N PHE A 400 -2.51 10.17 14.58
CA PHE A 400 -1.60 9.44 15.46
C PHE A 400 -2.37 8.51 16.42
N PHE A 401 -3.32 9.04 17.18
CA PHE A 401 -4.01 8.26 18.23
C PHE A 401 -5.01 7.25 17.66
N ALA A 402 -5.75 7.60 16.60
CA ALA A 402 -6.75 6.72 16.01
C ALA A 402 -6.19 5.78 14.93
N GLY A 403 -5.18 6.23 14.18
CA GLY A 403 -4.73 5.55 12.97
C GLY A 403 -3.34 4.90 13.04
N ILE A 404 -2.44 5.42 13.87
CA ILE A 404 -1.05 4.93 13.93
C ILE A 404 -0.77 4.14 15.19
N LEU A 405 -1.07 4.73 16.36
CA LEU A 405 -0.79 4.12 17.66
C LEU A 405 -1.32 2.69 17.83
N PRO A 406 -2.54 2.34 17.34
CA PRO A 406 -3.06 0.98 17.44
C PRO A 406 -2.18 -0.07 16.73
N TYR A 407 -1.43 0.34 15.71
CA TYR A 407 -0.63 -0.55 14.85
C TYR A 407 0.87 -0.58 15.20
N LEU A 408 1.27 0.04 16.31
CA LEU A 408 2.67 0.01 16.77
C LEU A 408 3.04 -1.27 17.53
N ARG A 409 2.08 -2.13 17.86
CA ARG A 409 2.33 -3.37 18.61
C ARG A 409 2.79 -4.49 17.68
N PRO A 410 3.68 -5.41 18.14
CA PRO A 410 4.36 -6.38 17.28
C PRO A 410 3.46 -7.38 16.54
N ILE A 411 2.28 -7.70 17.05
CA ILE A 411 1.35 -8.66 16.41
C ILE A 411 -0.05 -8.07 16.45
N VAL A 412 -0.46 -7.47 15.35
CA VAL A 412 -1.73 -6.75 15.26
C VAL A 412 -2.81 -7.61 14.59
N GLY A 413 -2.47 -8.31 13.50
CA GLY A 413 -3.41 -9.05 12.68
C GLY A 413 -3.70 -10.46 13.17
N ILE A 414 -4.96 -10.91 13.07
CA ILE A 414 -5.35 -12.30 13.35
C ILE A 414 -4.61 -13.28 12.42
N SER A 415 -4.41 -12.93 11.14
CA SER A 415 -3.71 -13.75 10.14
C SER A 415 -2.23 -13.94 10.50
N GLN A 416 -1.57 -12.90 11.04
CA GLN A 416 -0.22 -13.04 11.59
C GLN A 416 -0.18 -14.03 12.77
N ARG A 417 -1.16 -13.95 13.68
CA ARG A 417 -1.27 -14.91 14.81
C ARG A 417 -1.46 -16.32 14.30
N VAL A 418 -2.31 -16.51 13.29
CA VAL A 418 -2.47 -17.82 12.60
C VAL A 418 -1.15 -18.30 12.01
N ALA A 419 -0.41 -17.43 11.33
CA ALA A 419 0.89 -17.82 10.74
C ALA A 419 1.91 -18.25 11.81
N PHE A 420 2.02 -17.51 12.91
CA PHE A 420 2.90 -17.89 14.03
C PHE A 420 2.45 -19.18 14.73
N ASP A 421 1.16 -19.38 14.91
CA ASP A 421 0.57 -20.60 15.45
C ASP A 421 0.89 -21.83 14.56
N ILE A 422 0.68 -21.69 13.25
CA ILE A 422 1.07 -22.70 12.25
C ILE A 422 2.57 -23.01 12.34
N LYS A 423 3.42 -21.98 12.46
CA LYS A 423 4.87 -22.17 12.59
C LYS A 423 5.24 -22.97 13.82
N ALA A 424 4.57 -22.73 14.93
CA ALA A 424 4.83 -23.40 16.20
C ALA A 424 4.39 -24.88 16.22
N HIS A 425 3.31 -25.23 15.51
CA HIS A 425 2.69 -26.56 15.58
C HIS A 425 2.95 -27.45 14.36
N THR A 426 3.57 -26.92 13.30
CA THR A 426 3.80 -27.71 12.08
C THR A 426 5.29 -27.91 11.79
N PRO A 427 5.70 -29.10 11.30
CA PRO A 427 7.05 -29.32 10.82
C PRO A 427 7.44 -28.38 9.67
N PRO A 428 8.72 -28.06 9.49
CA PRO A 428 9.20 -27.40 8.28
C PRO A 428 8.73 -28.12 7.02
N ARG A 429 8.43 -27.38 5.94
CA ARG A 429 7.91 -27.89 4.66
C ARG A 429 6.47 -28.42 4.68
N SER A 430 5.75 -28.36 5.81
CA SER A 430 4.30 -28.62 5.81
C SER A 430 3.57 -27.69 4.85
N VAL A 431 2.46 -28.15 4.30
CA VAL A 431 1.59 -27.37 3.42
C VAL A 431 0.31 -27.02 4.17
N VAL A 432 -0.20 -25.81 4.00
CA VAL A 432 -1.43 -25.34 4.64
C VAL A 432 -2.45 -24.99 3.58
N VAL A 433 -3.67 -25.50 3.71
CA VAL A 433 -4.80 -25.12 2.87
C VAL A 433 -5.54 -23.97 3.55
N VAL A 434 -5.70 -22.85 2.84
CA VAL A 434 -6.38 -21.63 3.29
C VAL A 434 -7.51 -21.28 2.36
N SER A 435 -8.49 -20.49 2.83
CA SER A 435 -9.60 -20.05 1.99
C SER A 435 -9.17 -19.00 0.96
N GLY A 436 -8.38 -18.03 1.37
CA GLY A 436 -7.91 -16.92 0.53
C GLY A 436 -8.95 -15.84 0.24
N VAL A 437 -10.04 -15.76 0.99
CA VAL A 437 -11.10 -14.76 0.81
C VAL A 437 -11.41 -14.02 2.12
N GLY A 438 -12.04 -12.87 2.01
CA GLY A 438 -12.48 -12.08 3.15
C GLY A 438 -11.31 -11.73 4.07
N GLU A 439 -11.49 -11.86 5.38
CA GLU A 439 -10.44 -11.61 6.38
C GLU A 439 -9.29 -12.61 6.33
N ASP A 440 -9.52 -13.80 5.73
CA ASP A 440 -8.49 -14.84 5.59
C ASP A 440 -7.62 -14.64 4.34
N ALA A 441 -7.99 -13.74 3.43
CA ALA A 441 -7.15 -13.42 2.27
C ALA A 441 -5.71 -13.10 2.68
N GLN A 442 -5.54 -12.43 3.81
CA GLN A 442 -4.23 -12.09 4.37
C GLN A 442 -3.40 -13.34 4.73
N CYS A 443 -4.01 -14.50 5.08
CA CYS A 443 -3.30 -15.76 5.34
C CYS A 443 -2.56 -16.29 4.11
N GLU A 444 -3.00 -15.94 2.89
CA GLU A 444 -2.29 -16.33 1.65
C GLU A 444 -0.86 -15.78 1.61
N VAL A 445 -0.63 -14.64 2.23
CA VAL A 445 0.69 -13.98 2.23
C VAL A 445 1.40 -14.12 3.57
N ASP A 446 0.66 -14.08 4.70
CA ASP A 446 1.25 -14.15 6.04
C ASP A 446 1.81 -15.54 6.35
N VAL A 447 1.10 -16.62 5.98
CA VAL A 447 1.56 -17.99 6.23
C VAL A 447 2.87 -18.32 5.49
N PRO A 448 3.02 -18.01 4.18
CA PRO A 448 4.31 -18.19 3.51
C PRO A 448 5.42 -17.34 4.11
N TYR A 449 5.12 -16.07 4.47
CA TYR A 449 6.13 -15.13 4.92
C TYR A 449 6.60 -15.39 6.36
N PHE A 450 5.68 -15.48 7.31
CA PHE A 450 6.03 -15.59 8.74
C PHE A 450 6.22 -17.04 9.20
N ALA A 451 5.44 -17.99 8.65
CA ALA A 451 5.56 -19.38 9.00
C ALA A 451 6.57 -20.16 8.12
N HIS A 452 6.93 -19.62 6.96
CA HIS A 452 7.72 -20.34 5.95
C HIS A 452 7.07 -21.67 5.55
N ARG A 453 5.74 -21.65 5.37
CA ARG A 453 4.96 -22.81 4.92
C ARG A 453 4.29 -22.48 3.60
N PRO A 454 4.47 -23.30 2.56
CA PRO A 454 3.71 -23.16 1.33
C PRO A 454 2.23 -23.38 1.60
N ILE A 455 1.40 -22.69 0.82
CA ILE A 455 -0.05 -22.77 0.91
C ILE A 455 -0.68 -23.36 -0.35
N PHE A 456 -1.90 -23.90 -0.19
CA PHE A 456 -2.87 -24.05 -1.26
C PHE A 456 -4.05 -23.14 -0.97
N SER A 457 -4.28 -22.15 -1.83
CA SER A 457 -5.40 -21.24 -1.74
C SER A 457 -6.62 -21.83 -2.48
N LEU A 458 -7.74 -21.98 -1.78
CA LEU A 458 -9.00 -22.37 -2.42
C LEU A 458 -9.53 -21.27 -3.33
N HIS A 459 -9.36 -20.00 -2.94
CA HIS A 459 -9.64 -18.86 -3.80
C HIS A 459 -8.89 -18.98 -5.14
N GLY A 460 -7.58 -19.19 -5.09
CA GLY A 460 -6.77 -19.36 -6.29
C GLY A 460 -7.21 -20.54 -7.16
N LEU A 461 -7.57 -21.67 -6.53
CA LEU A 461 -8.07 -22.84 -7.24
C LEU A 461 -9.42 -22.57 -7.92
N LEU A 462 -10.41 -22.06 -7.19
CA LEU A 462 -11.74 -21.73 -7.71
C LEU A 462 -11.70 -20.60 -8.74
N ALA A 463 -10.74 -19.69 -8.58
CA ALA A 463 -10.50 -18.60 -9.51
C ALA A 463 -10.04 -19.08 -10.90
N HIS A 464 -9.43 -20.24 -11.01
CA HIS A 464 -8.87 -20.78 -12.26
C HIS A 464 -9.67 -21.99 -12.80
N THR A 465 -10.80 -22.31 -12.18
CA THR A 465 -11.65 -23.43 -12.57
C THR A 465 -13.11 -22.97 -12.70
N ASP A 466 -13.74 -23.30 -13.82
CA ASP A 466 -15.12 -22.90 -14.08
C ASP A 466 -16.16 -23.75 -13.33
N ALA A 467 -15.73 -24.83 -12.68
CA ALA A 467 -16.61 -25.77 -11.98
C ALA A 467 -15.95 -26.39 -10.75
N LEU A 468 -16.77 -26.65 -9.72
CA LEU A 468 -16.33 -27.29 -8.46
C LEU A 468 -15.63 -28.65 -8.65
N PRO A 469 -16.05 -29.55 -9.57
CA PRO A 469 -15.32 -30.79 -9.83
C PRO A 469 -13.89 -30.57 -10.33
N ALA A 470 -13.67 -29.59 -11.21
CA ALA A 470 -12.33 -29.26 -11.69
C ALA A 470 -11.43 -28.69 -10.57
N ALA A 471 -12.01 -27.90 -9.66
CA ALA A 471 -11.31 -27.42 -8.45
C ALA A 471 -10.94 -28.60 -7.52
N GLN A 472 -11.84 -29.59 -7.38
CA GLN A 472 -11.59 -30.80 -6.60
C GLN A 472 -10.43 -31.61 -7.18
N ASP A 473 -10.39 -31.80 -8.50
CA ASP A 473 -9.30 -32.50 -9.18
C ASP A 473 -7.96 -31.77 -9.03
N ALA A 474 -7.97 -30.44 -9.20
CA ALA A 474 -6.78 -29.61 -9.03
C ALA A 474 -6.24 -29.66 -7.58
N LEU A 475 -7.13 -29.57 -6.58
CA LEU A 475 -6.79 -29.73 -5.17
C LEU A 475 -6.23 -31.15 -4.93
N GLY A 476 -6.92 -32.18 -5.42
CA GLY A 476 -6.48 -33.57 -5.29
C GLY A 476 -5.11 -33.81 -5.91
N LYS A 477 -4.81 -33.25 -7.07
CA LYS A 477 -3.48 -33.30 -7.71
C LYS A 477 -2.42 -32.63 -6.83
N SER A 478 -2.73 -31.45 -6.29
CA SER A 478 -1.83 -30.69 -5.43
C SER A 478 -1.54 -31.42 -4.11
N LEU A 479 -2.56 -32.01 -3.49
CA LEU A 479 -2.43 -32.80 -2.27
C LEU A 479 -1.61 -34.07 -2.50
N ARG A 480 -1.88 -34.82 -3.59
CA ARG A 480 -1.08 -35.99 -3.96
C ARG A 480 0.39 -35.62 -4.18
N GLY A 481 0.67 -34.49 -4.84
CA GLY A 481 2.03 -33.98 -4.99
C GLY A 481 2.71 -33.68 -3.65
N ALA A 482 1.99 -33.07 -2.72
CA ALA A 482 2.50 -32.78 -1.38
C ALA A 482 2.80 -34.08 -0.60
N PHE A 483 1.90 -35.08 -0.61
CA PHE A 483 2.09 -36.35 0.03
C PHE A 483 3.24 -37.18 -0.61
N GLY A 484 3.32 -37.19 -1.95
CA GLY A 484 4.42 -37.83 -2.68
C GLY A 484 5.78 -37.24 -2.33
N ALA A 485 5.84 -35.94 -2.02
CA ALA A 485 7.04 -35.27 -1.52
C ALA A 485 7.26 -35.44 0.00
N GLY A 486 6.51 -36.32 0.69
CA GLY A 486 6.61 -36.56 2.13
C GLY A 486 6.16 -35.37 3.01
N ARG A 487 5.43 -34.41 2.47
CA ARG A 487 4.99 -33.25 3.22
C ARG A 487 3.71 -33.54 4.02
N GLN A 488 3.63 -32.99 5.22
CA GLN A 488 2.38 -33.00 5.99
C GLN A 488 1.48 -31.88 5.48
N VAL A 489 0.16 -32.14 5.43
CA VAL A 489 -0.84 -31.18 4.98
C VAL A 489 -1.78 -30.87 6.12
N TYR A 490 -2.09 -29.59 6.26
CA TYR A 490 -3.02 -29.05 7.26
C TYR A 490 -4.07 -28.20 6.57
N VAL A 491 -5.27 -28.14 7.15
CA VAL A 491 -6.38 -27.31 6.67
C VAL A 491 -7.02 -26.59 7.84
N LEU A 492 -7.33 -25.30 7.64
CA LEU A 492 -8.05 -24.47 8.60
C LEU A 492 -9.56 -24.75 8.45
N ASP A 493 -10.28 -25.05 9.53
CA ASP A 493 -11.69 -25.39 9.47
C ASP A 493 -12.59 -24.18 9.14
N GLU A 494 -12.10 -22.96 9.32
CA GLU A 494 -12.80 -21.73 8.94
C GLU A 494 -13.23 -21.72 7.47
N ILE A 495 -12.55 -22.47 6.60
CA ILE A 495 -12.89 -22.65 5.20
C ILE A 495 -14.37 -23.06 5.01
N TRP A 496 -14.90 -23.91 5.89
CA TRP A 496 -16.29 -24.38 5.82
C TRP A 496 -17.14 -24.02 7.04
N SER A 497 -16.53 -23.60 8.14
CA SER A 497 -17.24 -23.25 9.39
C SER A 497 -17.65 -21.78 9.46
N ARG A 498 -16.91 -20.87 8.85
CA ARG A 498 -17.17 -19.43 8.87
C ARG A 498 -18.03 -18.99 7.69
N ARG A 499 -19.18 -18.35 8.01
CA ARG A 499 -20.14 -17.86 7.01
C ARG A 499 -19.57 -16.84 6.03
N ASP A 500 -18.72 -15.92 6.50
CA ASP A 500 -18.08 -14.90 5.67
C ASP A 500 -17.10 -15.51 4.65
N GLN A 501 -16.36 -16.56 5.03
CA GLN A 501 -15.45 -17.30 4.15
C GLN A 501 -16.24 -18.05 3.07
N VAL A 502 -17.26 -18.80 3.48
CA VAL A 502 -18.15 -19.52 2.54
C VAL A 502 -18.81 -18.54 1.57
N ALA A 503 -19.37 -17.42 2.06
CA ALA A 503 -19.99 -16.39 1.22
C ALA A 503 -18.98 -15.73 0.26
N GLY A 504 -17.73 -15.54 0.68
CA GLY A 504 -16.66 -15.03 -0.17
C GLY A 504 -16.34 -15.97 -1.33
N LEU A 505 -16.20 -17.27 -1.06
CA LEU A 505 -15.96 -18.30 -2.07
C LEU A 505 -17.18 -18.51 -2.99
N THR A 506 -18.41 -18.45 -2.44
CA THR A 506 -19.65 -18.57 -3.24
C THR A 506 -19.80 -17.43 -4.26
N ARG A 507 -19.38 -16.21 -3.91
CA ARG A 507 -19.39 -15.06 -4.85
C ARG A 507 -18.49 -15.29 -6.06
N GLN A 508 -17.44 -16.08 -5.91
CA GLN A 508 -16.50 -16.37 -6.99
C GLN A 508 -16.88 -17.59 -7.81
N SER A 509 -17.47 -18.60 -7.17
CA SER A 509 -17.92 -19.83 -7.82
C SER A 509 -19.34 -20.16 -7.34
N PRO A 510 -20.36 -19.82 -8.11
CA PRO A 510 -21.74 -20.17 -7.79
C PRO A 510 -21.89 -21.68 -7.56
N GLY A 511 -22.64 -22.06 -6.51
CA GLY A 511 -22.81 -23.45 -6.11
C GLY A 511 -21.86 -23.93 -5.00
N VAL A 512 -20.88 -23.14 -4.60
CA VAL A 512 -20.05 -23.43 -3.42
C VAL A 512 -20.88 -23.28 -2.14
N SER A 513 -20.88 -24.28 -1.29
CA SER A 513 -21.51 -24.31 0.03
C SER A 513 -20.54 -24.87 1.07
N SER A 514 -20.85 -24.68 2.35
CA SER A 514 -20.07 -25.26 3.45
C SER A 514 -19.91 -26.78 3.30
N ALA A 515 -20.99 -27.48 2.93
CA ALA A 515 -20.98 -28.94 2.70
C ALA A 515 -20.07 -29.32 1.53
N ASN A 516 -20.15 -28.58 0.41
CA ASN A 516 -19.32 -28.85 -0.77
C ASN A 516 -17.83 -28.57 -0.48
N LEU A 517 -17.51 -27.50 0.26
CA LEU A 517 -16.12 -27.21 0.66
C LEU A 517 -15.54 -28.31 1.53
N ARG A 518 -16.31 -28.85 2.46
CA ARG A 518 -15.89 -29.99 3.27
C ARG A 518 -15.78 -31.28 2.42
N ALA A 519 -16.68 -31.46 1.47
CA ALA A 519 -16.66 -32.61 0.54
C ALA A 519 -15.43 -32.62 -0.38
N LEU A 520 -14.77 -31.47 -0.62
CA LEU A 520 -13.48 -31.45 -1.34
C LEU A 520 -12.42 -32.34 -0.68
N PHE A 521 -12.54 -32.58 0.61
CA PHE A 521 -11.66 -33.44 1.40
C PHE A 521 -12.23 -34.83 1.65
N GLY A 522 -13.37 -35.20 1.03
CA GLY A 522 -14.06 -36.49 1.26
C GLY A 522 -13.23 -37.74 0.96
N SER A 523 -12.25 -37.62 0.05
CA SER A 523 -11.28 -38.69 -0.26
C SER A 523 -10.09 -38.75 0.70
N TYR A 524 -10.10 -37.97 1.76
CA TYR A 524 -9.02 -37.86 2.74
C TYR A 524 -9.55 -38.04 4.16
N ARG A 525 -8.71 -38.54 5.06
CA ARG A 525 -9.01 -38.59 6.48
C ARG A 525 -8.55 -37.28 7.13
N LEU A 526 -9.49 -36.57 7.77
CA LEU A 526 -9.22 -35.36 8.57
C LEU A 526 -9.13 -35.76 10.05
N VAL A 527 -8.03 -35.40 10.69
CA VAL A 527 -7.79 -35.62 12.12
C VAL A 527 -7.54 -34.28 12.79
N PRO A 528 -8.27 -33.91 13.86
CA PRO A 528 -7.98 -32.68 14.60
C PRO A 528 -6.52 -32.69 15.07
N ALA A 529 -5.80 -31.62 14.79
CA ALA A 529 -4.39 -31.47 15.17
C ALA A 529 -4.22 -30.59 16.41
N TRP A 530 -4.82 -29.38 16.37
CA TRP A 530 -4.89 -28.45 17.52
C TRP A 530 -6.01 -27.42 17.30
N THR A 531 -6.31 -26.65 18.34
CA THR A 531 -7.20 -25.46 18.23
C THR A 531 -6.33 -24.21 18.15
N GLY A 532 -6.40 -23.52 17.00
CA GLY A 532 -5.70 -22.29 16.72
C GLY A 532 -6.55 -21.04 16.97
N PRO A 533 -6.02 -19.85 16.63
CA PRO A 533 -6.70 -18.56 16.84
C PRO A 533 -8.05 -18.41 16.13
N ARG A 534 -8.28 -19.19 15.06
CA ARG A 534 -9.48 -19.15 14.20
C ARG A 534 -10.26 -20.45 14.17
N GLY A 535 -10.05 -21.35 15.08
CA GLY A 535 -10.77 -22.62 15.15
C GLY A 535 -9.85 -23.84 15.06
N THR A 536 -10.42 -24.98 14.69
CA THR A 536 -9.68 -26.23 14.64
C THR A 536 -8.81 -26.29 13.39
N VAL A 537 -7.55 -26.65 13.57
CA VAL A 537 -6.66 -27.02 12.47
C VAL A 537 -6.66 -28.53 12.33
N TRP A 538 -6.95 -28.99 11.12
CA TRP A 538 -7.05 -30.40 10.79
C TRP A 538 -5.83 -30.86 10.02
N ARG A 539 -5.28 -32.00 10.40
CA ARG A 539 -4.27 -32.72 9.61
C ARG A 539 -4.95 -33.62 8.59
N VAL A 540 -4.50 -33.53 7.35
CA VAL A 540 -5.04 -34.28 6.21
C VAL A 540 -4.18 -35.51 5.97
N PHE A 541 -4.80 -36.67 5.86
CA PHE A 541 -4.14 -37.94 5.53
C PHE A 541 -4.71 -38.52 4.25
N SER A 542 -3.84 -39.07 3.40
CA SER A 542 -4.26 -39.86 2.23
C SER A 542 -4.82 -41.22 2.68
N LEU A 543 -5.99 -41.61 2.16
CA LEU A 543 -6.59 -42.92 2.41
C LEU A 543 -5.88 -44.04 1.66
N THR A 544 -5.07 -43.71 0.65
CA THR A 544 -4.41 -44.72 -0.23
C THR A 544 -3.11 -45.29 0.33
N ASN A 545 -2.69 -44.94 1.55
CA ASN A 545 -1.46 -45.48 2.15
C ASN A 545 -1.63 -45.76 3.65
N PRO A 546 -2.32 -46.87 4.04
CA PRO A 546 -2.49 -47.23 5.45
C PRO A 546 -1.20 -47.74 6.15
N GLY A 547 -0.14 -48.05 5.38
CA GLY A 547 1.01 -48.78 5.92
C GLY A 547 2.13 -47.96 6.57
N ARG A 548 2.17 -46.60 6.43
CA ARG A 548 3.29 -45.80 7.00
C ARG A 548 2.92 -44.92 8.20
N SER A 549 1.66 -44.89 8.64
CA SER A 549 1.21 -43.93 9.68
C SER A 549 1.14 -44.48 11.11
N SER A 550 1.27 -45.80 11.34
CA SER A 550 1.09 -46.36 12.68
C SER A 550 2.29 -46.17 13.64
N GLY A 551 3.50 -45.93 13.09
CA GLY A 551 4.71 -45.77 13.93
C GLY A 551 4.85 -44.39 14.59
N THR A 552 4.33 -43.33 13.95
CA THR A 552 4.57 -41.95 14.42
C THR A 552 3.53 -41.45 15.44
N VAL A 553 2.30 -41.96 15.39
CA VAL A 553 1.23 -41.59 16.33
C VAL A 553 1.47 -42.16 17.74
N ARG A 554 2.09 -43.32 17.85
CA ARG A 554 2.46 -43.90 19.16
C ARG A 554 3.56 -43.11 19.87
N ARG A 555 4.53 -42.53 19.12
CA ARG A 555 5.60 -41.71 19.72
C ARG A 555 5.11 -40.36 20.23
N MET A 556 4.15 -39.69 19.53
CA MET A 556 3.65 -38.38 19.98
C MET A 556 2.79 -38.47 21.25
N LYS A 557 2.05 -39.56 21.51
CA LYS A 557 1.33 -39.75 22.78
C LYS A 557 2.28 -39.90 23.96
N GLY A 558 3.39 -40.60 23.77
CA GLY A 558 4.42 -40.80 24.81
C GLY A 558 5.18 -39.53 25.17
N ASP A 559 5.42 -38.65 24.18
CA ASP A 559 6.14 -37.40 24.39
C ASP A 559 5.23 -36.29 24.97
N ALA A 560 3.94 -36.28 24.67
CA ALA A 560 2.96 -35.36 25.29
C ALA A 560 2.75 -35.67 26.78
N GLU A 561 2.70 -36.97 27.16
CA GLU A 561 2.57 -37.37 28.55
C GLU A 561 3.86 -37.11 29.36
N ARG A 562 5.04 -37.28 28.76
CA ARG A 562 6.33 -36.96 29.41
C ARG A 562 6.51 -35.45 29.62
N ASN A 563 6.05 -34.61 28.70
CA ASN A 563 6.17 -33.15 28.82
C ASN A 563 5.18 -32.55 29.86
N THR A 564 4.02 -33.16 30.08
CA THR A 564 3.09 -32.76 31.15
C THR A 564 3.58 -33.18 32.53
N SER A 565 4.26 -34.32 32.66
CA SER A 565 4.84 -34.74 33.94
C SER A 565 6.09 -33.93 34.32
N ALA A 566 6.90 -33.53 33.34
CA ALA A 566 8.08 -32.67 33.55
C ALA A 566 7.68 -31.24 33.99
N LYS A 567 6.60 -30.68 33.46
CA LYS A 567 6.08 -29.39 33.89
C LYS A 567 5.45 -29.38 35.28
N ARG A 568 4.85 -30.49 35.71
CA ARG A 568 4.31 -30.61 37.11
C ARG A 568 5.43 -30.66 38.17
N ASN A 569 6.57 -31.28 37.84
CA ASN A 569 7.71 -31.36 38.78
C ASN A 569 8.56 -30.07 38.85
N ALA A 570 8.51 -29.21 37.81
CA ALA A 570 9.22 -27.94 37.82
C ALA A 570 8.50 -26.82 38.61
N SER A 571 7.17 -26.95 38.87
CA SER A 571 6.41 -25.97 39.62
C SER A 571 6.45 -26.16 41.15
N ALA A 572 7.00 -27.29 41.61
CA ALA A 572 7.06 -27.64 43.04
C ALA A 572 8.35 -27.24 43.79
N LYS A 573 9.29 -26.56 43.10
CA LYS A 573 10.54 -26.09 43.73
C LYS A 573 10.79 -24.62 43.42
N ARG A 574 10.08 -23.73 44.14
CA ARG A 574 10.59 -22.38 44.44
C ARG A 574 10.47 -22.15 45.94
N PRO A 575 11.58 -22.02 46.66
CA PRO A 575 11.57 -21.53 48.04
C PRO A 575 11.33 -20.01 48.03
N ILE A 576 10.53 -19.59 49.01
CA ILE A 576 10.29 -18.20 49.39
C ILE A 576 11.60 -17.67 49.99
N GLY A 577 12.09 -16.58 49.43
CA GLY A 577 13.14 -15.77 49.99
C GLY A 577 13.08 -14.38 49.36
#